data_5c51ddffd865586b19f6a396955b6e62
#
_entry.id   5c51ddffd865586b19f6a396955b6e62
#
_cell.length_a   1.000
_cell.length_b   1.000
_cell.length_c   1.000
_cell.angle_alpha   90.00
_cell.angle_beta   90.00
_cell.angle_gamma   90.00
#
_symmetry.space_group_name_H-M   'P 1'
#
loop_
_entity.id
_entity.type
_entity.pdbx_description
1 polymer ?
#
loop_
_entity_poly.entity_id
_entity_poly.type
_entity_poly.pdbx_seq_one_letter_code
_entity_poly.pdbx_strand_id
1 'polypeptide(L)'
;MDFLGQRMPYVTAFSKALGTGMMISADSPIGDESRSAMESLIEDYERVLSRFRNNSLTATIGKAEHGGSFDFPDWCAPLFDLYDALFSATSGAIDPCVGEDLIRLGYDASMSFTVTQDAPEHLGALRGRATWGQDVERHGTTLVTRGPVQLDFGACGKGYLVDLLGRMLRSTQFVIDAGGDLLIHAEQPISIALEDPEDSSRAIGVAHIVNGALCASAPSRRHWNVAVNERTQIAIHHLLNAIDGLPAQQTEASWAYIPCNPQHFNKLHHTADKSANATPDIARNYPAAVADGLATALFVSEVAQLQRTFDFAYATLNESRQIAASRNFPAELFLRSA
;
A
#
# COMPACT_ATOMS: atom_id res chain seq x y z
N MET A 1 -12.97 -26.71 12.37
CA MET A 1 -12.10 -25.65 11.84
C MET A 1 -11.69 -26.08 10.44
N ASP A 2 -12.19 -25.39 9.44
CA ASP A 2 -11.84 -25.66 8.04
C ASP A 2 -10.55 -24.89 7.77
N PHE A 3 -9.42 -25.59 7.72
CA PHE A 3 -8.12 -24.95 7.55
C PHE A 3 -7.96 -24.47 6.10
N LEU A 4 -7.46 -23.24 5.91
CA LEU A 4 -7.16 -22.66 4.58
C LEU A 4 -6.44 -23.68 3.68
N GLY A 5 -5.47 -24.41 4.20
CA GLY A 5 -4.73 -25.45 3.47
C GLY A 5 -5.55 -26.66 2.99
N GLN A 6 -6.75 -26.91 3.52
CA GLN A 6 -7.65 -27.94 3.01
C GLN A 6 -8.43 -27.44 1.81
N ARG A 7 -8.80 -26.16 1.80
CA ARG A 7 -9.58 -25.51 0.75
C ARG A 7 -8.71 -25.00 -0.42
N MET A 8 -7.52 -24.53 -0.08
CA MET A 8 -6.54 -23.95 -1.02
C MET A 8 -5.18 -24.62 -0.80
N PRO A 9 -5.03 -25.90 -1.22
CA PRO A 9 -3.83 -26.69 -0.91
C PRO A 9 -2.61 -26.33 -1.76
N TYR A 10 -2.80 -25.56 -2.85
CA TYR A 10 -1.71 -25.19 -3.75
C TYR A 10 -1.14 -23.84 -3.34
N VAL A 11 0.11 -23.85 -2.86
CA VAL A 11 0.81 -22.65 -2.40
C VAL A 11 1.95 -22.31 -3.34
N THR A 12 1.98 -21.07 -3.80
CA THR A 12 3.07 -20.50 -4.60
C THR A 12 3.64 -19.28 -3.87
N ALA A 13 4.96 -19.25 -3.68
CA ALA A 13 5.64 -18.16 -2.99
C ALA A 13 6.62 -17.43 -3.92
N PHE A 14 6.66 -16.09 -3.77
CA PHE A 14 7.59 -15.17 -4.42
C PHE A 14 8.40 -14.46 -3.33
N SER A 15 9.50 -15.07 -2.91
CA SER A 15 10.26 -14.69 -1.70
C SER A 15 10.92 -13.31 -1.78
N LYS A 16 11.05 -12.73 -2.96
CA LYS A 16 11.73 -11.45 -3.18
C LYS A 16 10.81 -10.32 -3.67
N ALA A 17 9.49 -10.58 -3.75
CA ALA A 17 8.55 -9.58 -4.22
C ALA A 17 8.45 -8.41 -3.24
N LEU A 18 8.66 -7.18 -3.70
CA LEU A 18 8.50 -5.93 -2.96
C LEU A 18 9.27 -5.87 -1.62
N GLY A 19 10.34 -6.66 -1.48
CA GLY A 19 11.16 -6.71 -0.28
C GLY A 19 10.50 -7.36 0.95
N THR A 20 9.29 -7.93 0.82
CA THR A 20 8.58 -8.60 1.92
C THR A 20 8.29 -10.07 1.65
N GLY A 21 8.32 -10.46 0.38
CA GLY A 21 7.79 -11.74 -0.08
C GLY A 21 6.28 -11.71 -0.27
N MET A 22 5.78 -12.62 -1.10
CA MET A 22 4.35 -12.77 -1.39
C MET A 22 4.01 -14.25 -1.47
N MET A 23 2.81 -14.60 -1.02
CA MET A 23 2.30 -15.95 -1.06
C MET A 23 0.91 -16.00 -1.69
N ILE A 24 0.68 -16.97 -2.56
CA ILE A 24 -0.61 -17.25 -3.18
C ILE A 24 -1.04 -18.64 -2.76
N SER A 25 -2.18 -18.76 -2.09
CA SER A 25 -2.86 -20.03 -1.81
C SER A 25 -4.06 -20.14 -2.72
N ALA A 26 -4.24 -21.26 -3.41
CA ALA A 26 -5.30 -21.44 -4.41
C ALA A 26 -5.91 -22.87 -4.36
N ASP A 27 -7.11 -23.02 -4.92
CA ASP A 27 -7.81 -24.29 -5.05
C ASP A 27 -7.27 -25.17 -6.22
N SER A 28 -6.51 -24.56 -7.13
CA SER A 28 -5.87 -25.24 -8.25
C SER A 28 -4.42 -24.78 -8.41
N PRO A 29 -3.53 -25.63 -8.98
CA PRO A 29 -2.12 -25.30 -9.13
C PRO A 29 -1.90 -24.17 -10.13
N ILE A 30 -0.95 -23.28 -9.83
CA ILE A 30 -0.44 -22.29 -10.78
C ILE A 30 0.59 -23.01 -11.65
N GLY A 31 0.28 -23.16 -12.95
CA GLY A 31 1.21 -23.78 -13.90
C GLY A 31 2.47 -22.93 -14.14
N ASP A 32 3.54 -23.59 -14.62
CA ASP A 32 4.86 -22.97 -14.81
C ASP A 32 4.83 -21.73 -15.70
N GLU A 33 4.03 -21.72 -16.77
CA GLU A 33 3.86 -20.56 -17.66
C GLU A 33 3.26 -19.36 -16.90
N SER A 34 2.20 -19.59 -16.15
CA SER A 34 1.55 -18.54 -15.35
C SER A 34 2.49 -18.02 -14.25
N ARG A 35 3.23 -18.93 -13.61
CA ARG A 35 4.24 -18.56 -12.61
C ARG A 35 5.33 -17.69 -13.21
N SER A 36 5.90 -18.10 -14.36
CA SER A 36 6.92 -17.30 -15.05
C SER A 36 6.40 -15.92 -15.49
N ALA A 37 5.16 -15.85 -15.94
CA ALA A 37 4.53 -14.58 -16.27
C ALA A 37 4.35 -13.66 -15.04
N MET A 38 3.97 -14.22 -13.88
CA MET A 38 3.90 -13.48 -12.61
C MET A 38 5.27 -12.99 -12.16
N GLU A 39 6.31 -13.83 -12.23
CA GLU A 39 7.70 -13.45 -11.91
C GLU A 39 8.19 -12.31 -12.82
N SER A 40 7.86 -12.35 -14.10
CA SER A 40 8.17 -11.28 -15.04
C SER A 40 7.45 -9.98 -14.71
N LEU A 41 6.17 -10.06 -14.34
CA LEU A 41 5.40 -8.88 -13.92
C LEU A 41 6.00 -8.26 -12.65
N ILE A 42 6.36 -9.05 -11.64
CA ILE A 42 6.99 -8.57 -10.41
C ILE A 42 8.30 -7.84 -10.72
N GLU A 43 9.15 -8.42 -11.58
CA GLU A 43 10.42 -7.82 -11.98
C GLU A 43 10.20 -6.50 -12.74
N ASP A 44 9.26 -6.46 -13.70
CA ASP A 44 8.90 -5.25 -14.43
C ASP A 44 8.34 -4.18 -13.51
N TYR A 45 7.50 -4.57 -12.55
CA TYR A 45 6.91 -3.68 -11.55
C TYR A 45 8.00 -2.99 -10.72
N GLU A 46 8.95 -3.77 -10.19
CA GLU A 46 10.04 -3.21 -9.39
C GLU A 46 11.02 -2.38 -10.23
N ARG A 47 11.29 -2.78 -11.48
CA ARG A 47 12.13 -2.00 -12.41
C ARG A 47 11.51 -0.63 -12.74
N VAL A 48 10.20 -0.52 -12.70
CA VAL A 48 9.49 0.74 -12.96
C VAL A 48 9.33 1.57 -11.69
N LEU A 49 8.81 0.98 -10.61
CA LEU A 49 8.28 1.72 -9.46
C LEU A 49 9.15 1.69 -8.19
N SER A 50 10.16 0.81 -8.11
CA SER A 50 10.96 0.70 -6.88
C SER A 50 11.97 1.84 -6.74
N ARG A 51 11.84 2.68 -5.72
CA ARG A 51 12.87 3.67 -5.37
C ARG A 51 14.15 3.06 -4.78
N PHE A 52 14.12 1.79 -4.40
CA PHE A 52 15.28 1.07 -3.85
C PHE A 52 16.20 0.52 -4.94
N ARG A 53 15.74 0.48 -6.19
CA ARG A 53 16.54 0.03 -7.34
C ARG A 53 17.15 1.23 -8.06
N ASN A 54 18.46 1.32 -8.09
CA ASN A 54 19.20 2.44 -8.71
C ASN A 54 18.93 2.64 -10.21
N ASN A 55 18.43 1.62 -10.89
CA ASN A 55 18.13 1.59 -12.32
C ASN A 55 16.59 1.58 -12.61
N SER A 56 15.75 1.86 -11.64
CA SER A 56 14.32 1.99 -11.87
C SER A 56 13.97 3.31 -12.55
N LEU A 57 12.81 3.37 -13.17
CA LEU A 57 12.31 4.61 -13.76
C LEU A 57 12.08 5.68 -12.68
N THR A 58 11.52 5.30 -11.54
CA THR A 58 11.36 6.15 -10.35
C THR A 58 12.71 6.74 -9.88
N ALA A 59 13.76 5.92 -9.79
CA ALA A 59 15.09 6.39 -9.40
C ALA A 59 15.72 7.31 -10.47
N THR A 60 15.35 7.17 -11.74
CA THR A 60 15.80 8.06 -12.82
C THR A 60 15.23 9.46 -12.64
N ILE A 61 13.95 9.59 -12.27
CA ILE A 61 13.32 10.89 -11.95
C ILE A 61 14.04 11.57 -10.79
N GLY A 62 14.34 10.80 -9.72
CA GLY A 62 15.06 11.32 -8.55
C GLY A 62 16.47 11.85 -8.84
N LYS A 63 17.07 11.48 -9.98
CA LYS A 63 18.42 11.90 -10.40
C LYS A 63 18.39 12.97 -11.50
N ALA A 64 17.23 13.34 -12.00
CA ALA A 64 17.07 14.29 -13.11
C ALA A 64 17.22 15.74 -12.63
N GLU A 65 18.45 16.26 -12.52
CA GLU A 65 18.74 17.61 -12.00
C GLU A 65 17.96 18.73 -12.70
N HIS A 66 17.63 18.57 -13.98
CA HIS A 66 16.86 19.53 -14.76
C HIS A 66 15.43 19.08 -15.07
N GLY A 67 14.96 18.05 -14.34
CA GLY A 67 13.68 17.42 -14.63
C GLY A 67 13.67 16.68 -15.96
N GLY A 68 12.48 16.50 -16.52
CA GLY A 68 12.29 15.81 -17.80
C GLY A 68 10.88 15.28 -17.97
N SER A 69 10.70 14.53 -19.06
CA SER A 69 9.46 13.79 -19.36
C SER A 69 9.77 12.30 -19.27
N PHE A 70 8.98 11.57 -18.50
CA PHE A 70 9.22 10.16 -18.15
C PHE A 70 7.98 9.34 -18.46
N ASP A 71 8.09 8.46 -19.46
CA ASP A 71 6.98 7.63 -19.91
C ASP A 71 6.93 6.32 -19.09
N PHE A 72 5.88 6.17 -18.31
CA PHE A 72 5.58 4.93 -17.58
C PHE A 72 4.71 4.01 -18.44
N PRO A 73 4.78 2.69 -18.21
CA PRO A 73 3.90 1.74 -18.87
C PRO A 73 2.41 2.05 -18.61
N ASP A 74 1.55 1.69 -19.57
CA ASP A 74 0.10 1.95 -19.49
C ASP A 74 -0.54 1.37 -18.22
N TRP A 75 -0.01 0.26 -17.71
CA TRP A 75 -0.50 -0.34 -16.47
C TRP A 75 -0.27 0.53 -15.21
N CYS A 76 0.53 1.59 -15.28
CA CYS A 76 0.69 2.53 -14.18
C CYS A 76 -0.49 3.54 -14.06
N ALA A 77 -1.31 3.71 -15.11
CA ALA A 77 -2.37 4.71 -15.10
C ALA A 77 -3.32 4.57 -13.90
N PRO A 78 -3.88 3.38 -13.57
CA PRO A 78 -4.76 3.26 -12.41
C PRO A 78 -4.08 3.53 -11.07
N LEU A 79 -2.78 3.24 -10.94
CA LEU A 79 -2.01 3.56 -9.75
C LEU A 79 -1.89 5.09 -9.58
N PHE A 80 -1.60 5.80 -10.65
CA PHE A 80 -1.51 7.27 -10.62
C PHE A 80 -2.88 7.91 -10.36
N ASP A 81 -3.96 7.37 -10.96
CA ASP A 81 -5.34 7.83 -10.68
C ASP A 81 -5.69 7.66 -9.19
N LEU A 82 -5.23 6.55 -8.57
CA LEU A 82 -5.42 6.33 -7.14
C LEU A 82 -4.62 7.33 -6.30
N TYR A 83 -3.37 7.65 -6.68
CA TYR A 83 -2.60 8.68 -5.98
C TYR A 83 -3.21 10.07 -6.12
N ASP A 84 -3.75 10.44 -7.29
CA ASP A 84 -4.50 11.70 -7.46
C ASP A 84 -5.70 11.76 -6.49
N ALA A 85 -6.44 10.66 -6.38
CA ALA A 85 -7.59 10.56 -5.49
C ALA A 85 -7.18 10.62 -4.00
N LEU A 86 -6.13 9.88 -3.59
CA LEU A 86 -5.61 9.87 -2.22
C LEU A 86 -5.01 11.23 -1.85
N PHE A 87 -4.21 11.84 -2.72
CA PHE A 87 -3.66 13.18 -2.51
C PHE A 87 -4.75 14.20 -2.26
N SER A 88 -5.78 14.19 -3.11
CA SER A 88 -6.94 15.09 -2.96
C SER A 88 -7.73 14.79 -1.68
N ALA A 89 -8.06 13.52 -1.42
CA ALA A 89 -8.86 13.11 -0.26
C ALA A 89 -8.17 13.38 1.07
N THR A 90 -6.83 13.38 1.11
CA THR A 90 -6.03 13.63 2.32
C THR A 90 -5.48 15.06 2.40
N SER A 91 -5.85 15.92 1.44
CA SER A 91 -5.29 17.29 1.32
C SER A 91 -3.76 17.32 1.28
N GLY A 92 -3.16 16.32 0.60
CA GLY A 92 -1.72 16.17 0.42
C GLY A 92 -0.98 15.40 1.53
N ALA A 93 -1.68 14.87 2.54
CA ALA A 93 -1.02 14.07 3.59
C ALA A 93 -0.56 12.70 3.07
N ILE A 94 -1.19 12.15 2.04
CA ILE A 94 -0.67 11.05 1.21
C ILE A 94 -0.16 11.66 -0.09
N ASP A 95 1.14 11.58 -0.31
CA ASP A 95 1.83 12.18 -1.45
C ASP A 95 3.01 11.28 -1.84
N PRO A 96 3.09 10.77 -3.08
CA PRO A 96 4.21 9.93 -3.49
C PRO A 96 5.56 10.66 -3.46
N CYS A 97 5.61 11.99 -3.46
CA CYS A 97 6.85 12.74 -3.28
C CYS A 97 7.46 12.63 -1.87
N VAL A 98 6.77 12.00 -0.92
CA VAL A 98 7.28 11.67 0.43
C VAL A 98 8.56 10.82 0.41
N GLY A 99 8.91 10.27 -0.76
CA GLY A 99 10.17 9.54 -0.97
C GLY A 99 11.40 10.34 -0.54
N GLU A 100 11.40 11.65 -0.71
CA GLU A 100 12.49 12.52 -0.25
C GLU A 100 12.57 12.57 1.29
N ASP A 101 11.43 12.70 1.97
CA ASP A 101 11.36 12.70 3.43
C ASP A 101 11.86 11.36 4.00
N LEU A 102 11.44 10.25 3.40
CA LEU A 102 11.89 8.91 3.79
C LEU A 102 13.41 8.76 3.64
N ILE A 103 14.00 9.27 2.54
CA ILE A 103 15.45 9.26 2.32
C ILE A 103 16.16 10.10 3.37
N ARG A 104 15.69 11.32 3.65
CA ARG A 104 16.28 12.21 4.68
C ARG A 104 16.20 11.62 6.07
N LEU A 105 15.16 10.86 6.36
CA LEU A 105 14.99 10.15 7.62
C LEU A 105 15.78 8.83 7.70
N GLY A 106 16.51 8.45 6.63
CA GLY A 106 17.40 7.29 6.61
C GLY A 106 16.77 6.02 6.05
N TYR A 107 15.51 6.07 5.59
CA TYR A 107 14.92 4.96 4.84
C TYR A 107 15.22 5.11 3.36
N ASP A 108 16.51 5.15 3.04
CA ASP A 108 17.08 5.26 1.71
C ASP A 108 17.27 3.88 1.02
N ALA A 109 17.82 3.87 -0.19
CA ALA A 109 18.08 2.65 -0.95
C ALA A 109 19.09 1.71 -0.28
N SER A 110 19.97 2.21 0.58
CA SER A 110 20.94 1.43 1.37
C SER A 110 20.39 0.99 2.72
N MET A 111 19.19 1.48 3.11
CA MET A 111 18.61 1.31 4.44
C MET A 111 19.59 1.76 5.53
N SER A 112 20.13 2.95 5.36
CA SER A 112 21.16 3.49 6.27
C SER A 112 20.63 3.75 7.68
N PHE A 113 19.30 4.00 7.80
CA PHE A 113 18.61 4.39 9.04
C PHE A 113 19.30 5.55 9.78
N THR A 114 19.92 6.43 8.99
CA THR A 114 20.64 7.60 9.47
C THR A 114 19.95 8.87 8.96
N VAL A 115 19.46 9.70 9.88
CA VAL A 115 18.84 10.98 9.53
C VAL A 115 19.89 11.96 9.04
N THR A 116 19.63 12.63 7.91
CA THR A 116 20.54 13.67 7.40
C THR A 116 20.50 14.92 8.27
N GLN A 117 21.63 15.66 8.34
CA GLN A 117 21.73 16.83 9.22
C GLN A 117 20.75 17.95 8.85
N ASP A 118 20.39 18.06 7.60
CA ASP A 118 19.48 19.06 7.04
C ASP A 118 18.00 18.64 7.07
N ALA A 119 17.68 17.43 7.54
CA ALA A 119 16.32 16.93 7.59
C ALA A 119 15.34 17.88 8.30
N PRO A 120 15.65 18.46 9.48
CA PRO A 120 14.69 19.33 10.17
C PRO A 120 14.25 20.56 9.38
N GLU A 121 15.09 21.02 8.44
CA GLU A 121 14.83 22.21 7.63
C GLU A 121 14.10 21.93 6.33
N HIS A 122 14.03 20.64 5.89
CA HIS A 122 13.57 20.25 4.56
C HIS A 122 12.49 19.17 4.53
N LEU A 123 12.04 18.67 5.70
CA LEU A 123 10.99 17.66 5.76
C LEU A 123 9.63 18.27 5.42
N GLY A 124 8.87 17.54 4.59
CA GLY A 124 7.48 17.82 4.25
C GLY A 124 7.26 18.98 3.28
N ALA A 125 6.07 19.00 2.70
CA ALA A 125 5.64 20.04 1.77
C ALA A 125 5.71 21.45 2.41
N LEU A 126 5.47 21.57 3.72
CA LEU A 126 5.55 22.84 4.46
C LEU A 126 6.94 23.48 4.42
N ARG A 127 8.00 22.70 4.20
CA ARG A 127 9.39 23.18 4.12
C ARG A 127 9.96 23.10 2.71
N GLY A 128 9.07 23.09 1.70
CA GLY A 128 9.45 23.20 0.29
C GLY A 128 9.84 21.89 -0.38
N ARG A 129 9.59 20.73 0.21
CA ARG A 129 9.67 19.45 -0.50
C ARG A 129 8.69 19.47 -1.68
N ALA A 130 9.11 18.97 -2.83
CA ALA A 130 8.27 18.82 -4.02
C ALA A 130 6.99 18.01 -3.69
N THR A 131 5.87 18.37 -4.32
CA THR A 131 4.58 17.72 -4.11
C THR A 131 4.02 17.15 -5.42
N TRP A 132 3.23 16.09 -5.30
CA TRP A 132 2.56 15.47 -6.44
C TRP A 132 1.65 16.45 -7.19
N GLY A 133 0.94 17.30 -6.47
CA GLY A 133 -0.03 18.22 -7.07
C GLY A 133 0.56 19.49 -7.67
N GLN A 134 1.83 19.86 -7.37
CA GLN A 134 2.44 21.11 -7.84
C GLN A 134 3.69 20.90 -8.69
N ASP A 135 4.48 19.85 -8.41
CA ASP A 135 5.80 19.67 -9.01
C ASP A 135 5.86 18.52 -10.00
N VAL A 136 4.78 17.71 -10.08
CA VAL A 136 4.64 16.62 -11.04
C VAL A 136 3.45 16.89 -11.94
N GLU A 137 3.71 17.24 -13.20
CA GLU A 137 2.67 17.37 -14.22
C GLU A 137 2.43 16.02 -14.87
N ARG A 138 1.15 15.59 -14.90
CA ARG A 138 0.78 14.26 -15.39
C ARG A 138 0.00 14.34 -16.70
N HIS A 139 0.43 13.57 -17.70
CA HIS A 139 -0.26 13.36 -18.97
C HIS A 139 -0.46 11.85 -19.19
N GLY A 140 -1.59 11.31 -18.70
CA GLY A 140 -1.82 9.86 -18.72
C GLY A 140 -0.83 9.12 -17.85
N THR A 141 0.12 8.40 -18.45
CA THR A 141 1.23 7.71 -17.75
C THR A 141 2.56 8.43 -17.91
N THR A 142 2.61 9.55 -18.61
CA THR A 142 3.81 10.39 -18.69
C THR A 142 3.83 11.37 -17.53
N LEU A 143 4.92 11.35 -16.75
CA LEU A 143 5.19 12.31 -15.68
C LEU A 143 6.23 13.32 -16.15
N VAL A 144 5.95 14.60 -15.95
CA VAL A 144 6.86 15.69 -16.30
C VAL A 144 7.24 16.44 -15.04
N THR A 145 8.54 16.63 -14.81
CA THR A 145 9.07 17.36 -13.66
C THR A 145 10.03 18.46 -14.12
N ARG A 146 10.25 19.48 -13.29
CA ARG A 146 11.17 20.59 -13.59
C ARG A 146 12.52 20.45 -12.88
N GLY A 147 12.64 19.47 -12.01
CA GLY A 147 13.83 19.13 -11.24
C GLY A 147 13.71 17.70 -10.70
N PRO A 148 14.65 17.26 -9.86
CA PRO A 148 14.60 15.94 -9.29
C PRO A 148 13.43 15.82 -8.31
N VAL A 149 12.66 14.73 -8.41
CA VAL A 149 11.55 14.40 -7.51
C VAL A 149 11.72 12.96 -7.02
N GLN A 150 11.79 12.78 -5.72
CA GLN A 150 11.93 11.45 -5.11
C GLN A 150 10.56 10.83 -4.87
N LEU A 151 10.14 9.95 -5.76
CA LEU A 151 8.83 9.28 -5.66
C LEU A 151 8.92 7.99 -4.84
N ASP A 152 7.92 7.77 -3.98
CA ASP A 152 7.66 6.52 -3.28
C ASP A 152 6.19 6.11 -3.49
N PHE A 153 5.99 4.96 -4.10
CA PHE A 153 4.65 4.41 -4.34
C PHE A 153 4.24 3.37 -3.28
N GLY A 154 4.88 3.38 -2.10
CA GLY A 154 4.69 2.38 -1.05
C GLY A 154 3.33 2.40 -0.37
N ALA A 155 2.60 3.53 -0.41
CA ALA A 155 1.33 3.66 0.29
C ALA A 155 0.20 2.77 -0.28
N CYS A 156 0.21 2.49 -1.59
CA CYS A 156 -0.77 1.60 -2.24
C CYS A 156 -0.15 0.65 -3.28
N GLY A 157 1.16 0.68 -3.43
CA GLY A 157 1.86 -0.08 -4.46
C GLY A 157 1.89 -1.58 -4.22
N LYS A 158 1.91 -2.04 -2.96
CA LYS A 158 1.86 -3.48 -2.66
C LYS A 158 0.49 -4.05 -3.02
N GLY A 159 -0.57 -3.40 -2.57
CA GLY A 159 -1.94 -3.76 -2.94
C GLY A 159 -2.17 -3.71 -4.45
N TYR A 160 -1.57 -2.76 -5.15
CA TYR A 160 -1.70 -2.67 -6.60
C TYR A 160 -1.06 -3.86 -7.32
N LEU A 161 0.13 -4.30 -6.92
CA LEU A 161 0.73 -5.52 -7.46
C LEU A 161 -0.12 -6.76 -7.12
N VAL A 162 -0.69 -6.83 -5.93
CA VAL A 162 -1.61 -7.90 -5.53
C VAL A 162 -2.81 -7.98 -6.48
N ASP A 163 -3.43 -6.84 -6.82
CA ASP A 163 -4.53 -6.78 -7.79
C ASP A 163 -4.10 -7.23 -9.20
N LEU A 164 -2.94 -6.81 -9.66
CA LEU A 164 -2.41 -7.21 -10.97
C LEU A 164 -2.18 -8.73 -11.03
N LEU A 165 -1.60 -9.32 -9.99
CA LEU A 165 -1.38 -10.76 -9.90
C LEU A 165 -2.70 -11.54 -9.77
N GLY A 166 -3.66 -11.01 -9.01
CA GLY A 166 -4.99 -11.59 -8.88
C GLY A 166 -5.69 -11.79 -10.22
N ARG A 167 -5.50 -10.85 -11.16
CA ARG A 167 -6.05 -10.93 -12.53
C ARG A 167 -5.42 -12.03 -13.39
N MET A 168 -4.24 -12.50 -13.02
CA MET A 168 -3.55 -13.59 -13.74
C MET A 168 -4.00 -14.97 -13.26
N LEU A 169 -4.69 -15.06 -12.12
CA LEU A 169 -5.16 -16.32 -11.56
C LEU A 169 -6.40 -16.83 -12.29
N ARG A 170 -6.38 -18.13 -12.60
CA ARG A 170 -7.52 -18.87 -13.16
C ARG A 170 -8.26 -19.71 -12.13
N SER A 171 -7.78 -19.70 -10.89
CA SER A 171 -8.37 -20.41 -9.77
C SER A 171 -9.73 -19.79 -9.40
N THR A 172 -10.68 -20.62 -8.98
CA THR A 172 -11.99 -20.15 -8.54
C THR A 172 -11.96 -19.67 -7.09
N GLN A 173 -10.99 -20.14 -6.31
CA GLN A 173 -10.74 -19.67 -4.95
C GLN A 173 -9.24 -19.41 -4.77
N PHE A 174 -8.90 -18.29 -4.18
CA PHE A 174 -7.51 -17.95 -3.84
C PHE A 174 -7.42 -16.91 -2.72
N VAL A 175 -6.26 -16.90 -2.08
CA VAL A 175 -5.78 -15.83 -1.19
C VAL A 175 -4.39 -15.42 -1.66
N ILE A 176 -4.20 -14.13 -1.94
CA ILE A 176 -2.87 -13.54 -2.11
C ILE A 176 -2.56 -12.78 -0.82
N ASP A 177 -1.36 -13.00 -0.27
CA ASP A 177 -0.83 -12.29 0.90
C ASP A 177 0.53 -11.69 0.54
N ALA A 178 0.61 -10.37 0.60
CA ALA A 178 1.81 -9.57 0.39
C ALA A 178 2.23 -8.84 1.67
N GLY A 179 2.40 -9.62 2.76
CA GLY A 179 2.86 -9.09 4.04
C GLY A 179 1.82 -8.25 4.78
N GLY A 180 0.55 -8.68 4.74
CA GLY A 180 -0.58 -8.02 5.37
C GLY A 180 -1.52 -7.31 4.40
N ASP A 181 -1.18 -7.26 3.10
CA ASP A 181 -2.09 -6.81 2.04
C ASP A 181 -2.69 -8.04 1.38
N LEU A 182 -3.95 -8.29 1.67
CA LEU A 182 -4.66 -9.50 1.31
C LEU A 182 -5.68 -9.24 0.21
N LEU A 183 -5.70 -10.11 -0.81
CA LEU A 183 -6.80 -10.23 -1.76
C LEU A 183 -7.39 -11.62 -1.64
N ILE A 184 -8.68 -11.69 -1.33
CA ILE A 184 -9.38 -12.92 -1.02
C ILE A 184 -10.53 -13.13 -2.00
N HIS A 185 -10.57 -14.32 -2.59
CA HIS A 185 -11.69 -14.81 -3.38
C HIS A 185 -12.01 -16.23 -2.94
N ALA A 186 -13.15 -16.45 -2.29
CA ALA A 186 -13.52 -17.72 -1.68
C ALA A 186 -15.03 -17.92 -1.68
N GLU A 187 -15.47 -19.17 -1.58
CA GLU A 187 -16.90 -19.52 -1.45
C GLU A 187 -17.40 -19.39 -0.01
N GLN A 188 -16.51 -19.56 0.97
CA GLN A 188 -16.80 -19.49 2.40
C GLN A 188 -15.82 -18.53 3.08
N PRO A 189 -16.19 -17.93 4.21
CA PRO A 189 -15.32 -17.00 4.91
C PRO A 189 -13.93 -17.58 5.23
N ILE A 190 -12.90 -16.78 4.98
CA ILE A 190 -11.53 -17.02 5.45
C ILE A 190 -11.33 -16.20 6.71
N SER A 191 -10.86 -16.85 7.77
CA SER A 191 -10.56 -16.19 9.05
C SER A 191 -9.15 -15.64 9.03
N ILE A 192 -9.03 -14.33 9.21
CA ILE A 192 -7.77 -13.57 9.22
C ILE A 192 -7.59 -12.95 10.59
N ALA A 193 -6.51 -13.30 11.28
CA ALA A 193 -6.15 -12.66 12.53
C ALA A 193 -5.71 -11.21 12.30
N LEU A 194 -6.28 -10.29 13.05
CA LEU A 194 -5.84 -8.90 13.11
C LEU A 194 -4.70 -8.82 14.14
N GLU A 195 -3.46 -8.81 13.65
CA GLU A 195 -2.25 -8.89 14.47
C GLU A 195 -2.17 -7.72 15.47
N ASP A 196 -1.79 -8.01 16.70
CA ASP A 196 -1.49 -7.01 17.70
C ASP A 196 -0.13 -6.36 17.37
N PRO A 197 -0.04 -5.03 17.15
CA PRO A 197 1.22 -4.38 16.79
C PRO A 197 2.31 -4.46 17.87
N GLU A 198 1.95 -4.70 19.14
CA GLU A 198 2.88 -4.87 20.25
C GLU A 198 3.38 -6.32 20.41
N ASP A 199 2.58 -7.31 19.99
CA ASP A 199 2.89 -8.71 20.13
C ASP A 199 2.33 -9.52 18.95
N SER A 200 3.18 -9.79 17.97
CA SER A 200 2.82 -10.54 16.76
C SER A 200 2.32 -11.97 16.99
N SER A 201 2.47 -12.49 18.21
CA SER A 201 1.89 -13.78 18.61
C SER A 201 0.42 -13.70 19.02
N ARG A 202 -0.13 -12.48 19.12
CA ARG A 202 -1.51 -12.17 19.53
C ARG A 202 -2.31 -11.53 18.43
N ALA A 203 -3.62 -11.58 18.56
CA ALA A 203 -4.56 -10.89 17.71
C ALA A 203 -5.49 -10.01 18.55
N ILE A 204 -5.86 -8.86 18.02
CA ILE A 204 -6.88 -7.97 18.61
C ILE A 204 -8.28 -8.26 18.10
N GLY A 205 -8.40 -9.14 17.12
CA GLY A 205 -9.66 -9.56 16.51
C GLY A 205 -9.44 -10.58 15.40
N VAL A 206 -10.53 -11.08 14.83
CA VAL A 206 -10.53 -11.98 13.68
C VAL A 206 -11.50 -11.46 12.63
N ALA A 207 -11.01 -11.17 11.45
CA ALA A 207 -11.83 -10.82 10.29
C ALA A 207 -12.30 -12.10 9.57
N HIS A 208 -13.52 -12.07 9.03
CA HIS A 208 -14.15 -13.15 8.28
C HIS A 208 -14.52 -12.68 6.88
N ILE A 209 -13.71 -13.01 5.89
CA ILE A 209 -13.81 -12.46 4.54
C ILE A 209 -14.08 -13.56 3.52
N VAL A 210 -15.09 -13.35 2.68
CA VAL A 210 -15.41 -14.22 1.55
C VAL A 210 -14.78 -13.67 0.28
N ASN A 211 -15.05 -12.39 -0.05
CA ASN A 211 -14.53 -11.74 -1.25
C ASN A 211 -14.18 -10.29 -0.93
N GLY A 212 -12.96 -9.91 -1.21
CA GLY A 212 -12.50 -8.55 -0.99
C GLY A 212 -11.01 -8.45 -0.72
N ALA A 213 -10.57 -7.23 -0.50
CA ALA A 213 -9.23 -6.92 -0.05
C ALA A 213 -9.26 -6.43 1.39
N LEU A 214 -8.37 -6.97 2.22
CA LEU A 214 -8.08 -6.49 3.57
C LEU A 214 -6.60 -6.14 3.63
N CYS A 215 -6.30 -4.87 3.85
CA CYS A 215 -4.92 -4.40 3.98
C CYS A 215 -4.70 -3.80 5.37
N ALA A 216 -3.49 -3.98 5.88
CA ALA A 216 -3.11 -3.53 7.21
C ALA A 216 -1.83 -2.69 7.16
N SER A 217 -1.81 -1.60 7.91
CA SER A 217 -0.62 -0.79 8.14
C SER A 217 -0.31 -0.68 9.63
N ALA A 218 0.98 -0.78 9.97
CA ALA A 218 1.46 -0.60 11.33
C ALA A 218 2.91 -0.08 11.36
N PRO A 219 3.27 0.86 12.26
CA PRO A 219 4.63 1.32 12.48
C PRO A 219 5.59 0.18 12.82
N SER A 220 5.13 -0.83 13.55
CA SER A 220 5.91 -2.00 13.99
C SER A 220 6.58 -2.76 12.84
N ARG A 221 6.07 -2.66 11.61
CA ARG A 221 6.61 -3.35 10.43
C ARG A 221 7.92 -2.75 9.93
N ARG A 222 8.10 -1.41 10.04
CA ARG A 222 9.29 -0.67 9.58
C ARG A 222 9.53 0.51 10.49
N HIS A 223 10.39 0.34 11.47
CA HIS A 223 10.79 1.39 12.41
C HIS A 223 12.28 1.29 12.72
N TRP A 224 12.87 2.42 13.11
CA TRP A 224 14.26 2.52 13.53
C TRP A 224 14.43 3.63 14.58
N ASN A 225 15.49 3.54 15.34
CA ASN A 225 15.80 4.54 16.36
C ASN A 225 16.89 5.47 15.87
N VAL A 226 16.70 6.77 16.08
CA VAL A 226 17.67 7.81 15.76
C VAL A 226 18.14 8.47 17.03
N ALA A 227 19.47 8.54 17.22
CA ALA A 227 20.06 9.26 18.31
C ALA A 227 19.96 10.78 18.09
N VAL A 228 19.27 11.48 18.98
CA VAL A 228 19.20 12.95 19.01
C VAL A 228 20.39 13.51 19.77
N ASN A 229 20.83 12.80 20.82
CA ASN A 229 22.02 13.03 21.60
C ASN A 229 22.46 11.73 22.29
N GLU A 230 23.54 11.79 23.11
CA GLU A 230 24.10 10.61 23.79
C GLU A 230 23.09 9.86 24.70
N ARG A 231 21.97 10.48 25.07
CA ARG A 231 20.99 9.94 26.04
C ARG A 231 19.57 9.79 25.47
N THR A 232 19.30 10.38 24.31
CA THR A 232 17.94 10.44 23.76
C THR A 232 17.90 9.81 22.38
N GLN A 233 17.07 8.81 22.22
CA GLN A 233 16.70 8.23 20.93
C GLN A 233 15.23 8.53 20.65
N ILE A 234 14.92 8.78 19.39
CA ILE A 234 13.54 8.94 18.89
C ILE A 234 13.25 7.77 17.95
N ALA A 235 12.12 7.10 18.16
CA ALA A 235 11.62 6.10 17.24
C ALA A 235 11.02 6.79 16.00
N ILE A 236 11.48 6.39 14.84
CA ILE A 236 10.97 6.81 13.53
C ILE A 236 10.39 5.60 12.83
N HIS A 237 9.37 5.79 12.05
CA HIS A 237 8.78 4.76 11.19
C HIS A 237 8.42 5.32 9.81
N HIS A 238 8.09 4.44 8.88
CA HIS A 238 7.89 4.77 7.47
C HIS A 238 6.54 5.41 7.13
N LEU A 239 5.58 5.40 8.06
CA LEU A 239 4.27 6.01 7.86
C LEU A 239 4.34 7.50 8.22
N LEU A 240 4.55 8.34 7.20
CA LEU A 240 4.76 9.77 7.36
C LEU A 240 3.51 10.56 6.94
N ASN A 241 3.28 11.68 7.62
CA ASN A 241 2.42 12.71 7.09
C ASN A 241 3.23 13.56 6.09
N ALA A 242 2.91 13.49 4.81
CA ALA A 242 3.67 14.16 3.77
C ALA A 242 3.59 15.70 3.83
N ILE A 243 2.67 16.28 4.61
CA ILE A 243 2.55 17.73 4.79
C ILE A 243 3.75 18.25 5.61
N ASP A 244 4.07 17.63 6.74
CA ASP A 244 5.17 18.03 7.63
C ASP A 244 6.40 17.12 7.52
N GLY A 245 6.27 15.95 6.86
CA GLY A 245 7.33 14.96 6.68
C GLY A 245 7.66 14.16 7.94
N LEU A 246 6.80 14.20 8.95
CA LEU A 246 7.03 13.53 10.23
C LEU A 246 6.26 12.20 10.33
N PRO A 247 6.77 11.24 11.13
CA PRO A 247 6.04 10.03 11.45
C PRO A 247 4.67 10.34 12.07
N ALA A 248 3.63 9.67 11.56
CA ALA A 248 2.30 9.76 12.14
C ALA A 248 2.31 9.20 13.57
N GLN A 249 1.60 9.88 14.47
CA GLN A 249 1.46 9.47 15.87
C GLN A 249 0.00 9.09 16.12
N GLN A 250 -0.35 8.63 17.28
CA GLN A 250 -1.72 8.30 17.71
C GLN A 250 -2.29 6.96 17.19
N THR A 251 -1.97 6.51 15.98
CA THR A 251 -2.44 5.24 15.43
C THR A 251 -1.33 4.21 15.47
N GLU A 252 -1.58 3.07 16.12
CA GLU A 252 -0.66 1.94 16.24
C GLU A 252 -0.85 0.89 15.14
N ALA A 253 -2.09 0.73 14.69
CA ALA A 253 -2.43 -0.12 13.56
C ALA A 253 -3.73 0.33 12.91
N SER A 254 -3.84 0.06 11.63
CA SER A 254 -5.06 0.30 10.85
C SER A 254 -5.33 -0.88 9.92
N TRP A 255 -6.61 -1.10 9.63
CA TRP A 255 -7.09 -2.06 8.66
C TRP A 255 -8.15 -1.39 7.80
N ALA A 256 -8.05 -1.58 6.49
CA ALA A 256 -9.05 -1.15 5.54
C ALA A 256 -9.55 -2.36 4.75
N TYR A 257 -10.86 -2.44 4.56
CA TYR A 257 -11.52 -3.50 3.81
C TYR A 257 -12.34 -2.94 2.68
N ILE A 258 -12.12 -3.46 1.48
CA ILE A 258 -12.89 -3.19 0.27
C ILE A 258 -13.57 -4.48 -0.17
N PRO A 259 -14.92 -4.55 -0.18
CA PRO A 259 -15.63 -5.72 -0.69
C PRO A 259 -15.50 -5.83 -2.19
N CYS A 260 -15.33 -7.06 -2.70
CA CYS A 260 -15.31 -7.35 -4.13
C CYS A 260 -16.56 -8.11 -4.58
N ASN A 261 -17.04 -7.79 -5.76
CA ASN A 261 -18.06 -8.62 -6.40
C ASN A 261 -17.37 -9.75 -7.17
N PRO A 262 -17.68 -11.05 -6.88
CA PRO A 262 -17.08 -12.20 -7.55
C PRO A 262 -17.19 -12.16 -9.09
N GLN A 263 -18.27 -11.59 -9.60
CA GLN A 263 -18.50 -11.48 -11.06
C GLN A 263 -17.50 -10.55 -11.77
N HIS A 264 -16.79 -9.69 -11.02
CA HIS A 264 -15.79 -8.77 -11.58
C HIS A 264 -14.46 -9.47 -11.87
N PHE A 265 -14.01 -10.40 -11.01
CA PHE A 265 -12.78 -11.17 -11.27
C PHE A 265 -12.88 -11.98 -12.57
N ASN A 266 -14.05 -12.56 -12.88
CA ASN A 266 -14.27 -13.33 -14.09
C ASN A 266 -14.38 -12.49 -15.38
N LYS A 267 -14.74 -11.20 -15.28
CA LYS A 267 -14.88 -10.29 -16.44
C LYS A 267 -13.58 -9.57 -16.83
N LEU A 268 -12.64 -9.41 -15.92
CA LEU A 268 -11.40 -8.67 -16.13
C LEU A 268 -10.42 -9.37 -17.10
N HIS A 269 -10.67 -10.61 -17.46
CA HIS A 269 -9.90 -11.31 -18.50
C HIS A 269 -10.12 -10.78 -19.94
N HIS A 270 -11.07 -9.86 -20.18
CA HIS A 270 -11.49 -9.55 -21.54
C HIS A 270 -11.54 -8.09 -21.99
N THR A 271 -11.42 -7.10 -21.14
CA THR A 271 -11.45 -5.69 -21.61
C THR A 271 -10.61 -4.75 -20.74
N ALA A 272 -9.60 -4.14 -21.33
CA ALA A 272 -9.09 -2.85 -20.85
C ALA A 272 -10.17 -1.80 -21.18
N ASP A 273 -11.06 -1.54 -20.24
CA ASP A 273 -12.09 -0.51 -20.41
C ASP A 273 -11.45 0.87 -20.24
N LYS A 274 -11.42 1.65 -21.32
CA LYS A 274 -10.76 2.95 -21.41
C LYS A 274 -11.57 4.12 -20.82
N SER A 275 -12.64 3.85 -20.05
CA SER A 275 -13.59 4.89 -19.61
C SER A 275 -13.59 5.20 -18.11
N ALA A 276 -12.56 4.80 -17.34
CA ALA A 276 -12.57 4.96 -15.88
C ALA A 276 -12.03 6.32 -15.42
N ASN A 277 -12.91 7.30 -15.25
CA ASN A 277 -12.62 8.59 -14.60
C ASN A 277 -13.43 8.80 -13.31
N ALA A 278 -13.79 7.74 -12.57
CA ALA A 278 -14.51 7.87 -11.30
C ALA A 278 -13.92 6.96 -10.21
N THR A 279 -13.71 7.52 -9.04
CA THR A 279 -13.18 6.83 -7.84
C THR A 279 -13.87 5.49 -7.50
N PRO A 280 -15.20 5.32 -7.68
CA PRO A 280 -15.87 4.03 -7.50
C PRO A 280 -15.37 2.91 -8.43
N ASP A 281 -14.91 3.25 -9.64
CA ASP A 281 -14.40 2.26 -10.59
C ASP A 281 -12.99 1.78 -10.23
N ILE A 282 -12.16 2.64 -9.61
CA ILE A 282 -10.83 2.24 -9.12
C ILE A 282 -10.97 1.21 -7.99
N ALA A 283 -11.80 1.45 -6.98
CA ALA A 283 -12.02 0.53 -5.87
C ALA A 283 -12.59 -0.82 -6.35
N ARG A 284 -13.46 -0.80 -7.36
CA ARG A 284 -14.03 -2.00 -7.95
C ARG A 284 -12.99 -2.83 -8.71
N ASN A 285 -12.07 -2.17 -9.42
CA ASN A 285 -11.09 -2.82 -10.27
C ASN A 285 -9.78 -3.13 -9.54
N TYR A 286 -9.40 -2.35 -8.53
CA TYR A 286 -8.15 -2.46 -7.78
C TYR A 286 -8.38 -2.38 -6.28
N PRO A 287 -9.17 -3.33 -5.70
CA PRO A 287 -9.59 -3.27 -4.31
C PRO A 287 -8.42 -3.37 -3.33
N ALA A 288 -7.37 -4.14 -3.63
CA ALA A 288 -6.22 -4.26 -2.75
C ALA A 288 -5.37 -3.00 -2.76
N ALA A 289 -5.21 -2.34 -3.92
CA ALA A 289 -4.54 -1.04 -4.01
C ALA A 289 -5.26 0.03 -3.18
N VAL A 290 -6.59 0.09 -3.29
CA VAL A 290 -7.40 1.07 -2.55
C VAL A 290 -7.37 0.76 -1.05
N ALA A 291 -7.48 -0.51 -0.64
CA ALA A 291 -7.40 -0.91 0.76
C ALA A 291 -6.01 -0.59 1.37
N ASP A 292 -4.90 -0.87 0.66
CA ASP A 292 -3.52 -0.55 1.09
C ASP A 292 -3.35 0.97 1.27
N GLY A 293 -3.77 1.76 0.26
CA GLY A 293 -3.72 3.22 0.33
C GLY A 293 -4.56 3.79 1.47
N LEU A 294 -5.75 3.25 1.72
CA LEU A 294 -6.62 3.70 2.82
C LEU A 294 -6.09 3.26 4.18
N ALA A 295 -5.53 2.05 4.30
CA ALA A 295 -4.87 1.64 5.54
C ALA A 295 -3.74 2.61 5.91
N THR A 296 -2.93 3.06 4.94
CA THR A 296 -1.92 4.10 5.15
C THR A 296 -2.56 5.46 5.46
N ALA A 297 -3.61 5.88 4.73
CA ALA A 297 -4.25 7.18 4.91
C ALA A 297 -4.93 7.35 6.28
N LEU A 298 -5.39 6.26 6.91
CA LEU A 298 -5.97 6.26 8.25
C LEU A 298 -5.00 6.72 9.36
N PHE A 299 -3.69 6.77 9.08
CA PHE A 299 -2.68 7.32 10.00
C PHE A 299 -2.59 8.84 9.95
N VAL A 300 -2.96 9.46 8.83
CA VAL A 300 -2.68 10.88 8.56
C VAL A 300 -3.91 11.69 8.21
N SER A 301 -5.10 11.08 8.21
CA SER A 301 -6.34 11.75 7.83
C SER A 301 -7.54 11.22 8.61
N GLU A 302 -8.49 12.10 8.87
CA GLU A 302 -9.76 11.75 9.50
C GLU A 302 -10.59 10.82 8.61
N VAL A 303 -11.17 9.78 9.19
CA VAL A 303 -12.04 8.82 8.50
C VAL A 303 -13.15 9.49 7.72
N ALA A 304 -13.82 10.49 8.32
CA ALA A 304 -14.92 11.20 7.68
C ALA A 304 -14.49 11.97 6.42
N GLN A 305 -13.23 12.39 6.33
CA GLN A 305 -12.66 13.00 5.14
C GLN A 305 -12.46 11.96 4.03
N LEU A 306 -11.87 10.81 4.35
CA LEU A 306 -11.64 9.71 3.41
C LEU A 306 -12.96 9.15 2.85
N GLN A 307 -13.99 9.03 3.71
CA GLN A 307 -15.31 8.51 3.33
C GLN A 307 -16.13 9.42 2.42
N ARG A 308 -15.68 10.67 2.18
CA ARG A 308 -16.28 11.53 1.14
C ARG A 308 -15.90 11.07 -0.28
N THR A 309 -14.78 10.36 -0.41
CA THR A 309 -14.22 9.94 -1.69
C THR A 309 -14.29 8.42 -1.87
N PHE A 310 -14.08 7.66 -0.81
CA PHE A 310 -13.99 6.21 -0.85
C PHE A 310 -15.07 5.55 0.01
N ASP A 311 -15.68 4.48 -0.51
CA ASP A 311 -16.56 3.60 0.28
C ASP A 311 -15.76 2.39 0.75
N PHE A 312 -15.53 2.29 2.06
CA PHE A 312 -14.73 1.25 2.69
C PHE A 312 -15.13 0.99 4.13
N ALA A 313 -14.82 -0.20 4.61
CA ALA A 313 -14.88 -0.52 6.03
C ALA A 313 -13.47 -0.45 6.64
N TYR A 314 -13.39 -0.09 7.91
CA TYR A 314 -12.11 0.12 8.58
C TYR A 314 -12.13 -0.30 10.04
N ALA A 315 -10.94 -0.56 10.58
CA ALA A 315 -10.64 -0.56 12.01
C ALA A 315 -9.31 0.16 12.25
N THR A 316 -9.21 0.88 13.36
CA THR A 316 -7.96 1.52 13.82
C THR A 316 -7.74 1.22 15.29
N LEU A 317 -6.48 1.00 15.68
CA LEU A 317 -6.03 0.87 17.06
C LEU A 317 -5.15 2.08 17.39
N ASN A 318 -5.45 2.77 18.49
CA ASN A 318 -4.65 3.90 18.95
C ASN A 318 -3.65 3.49 20.05
N GLU A 319 -2.75 4.42 20.43
CA GLU A 319 -1.76 4.25 21.50
C GLU A 319 -2.36 3.93 22.87
N SER A 320 -3.62 4.30 23.12
CA SER A 320 -4.35 3.97 24.34
C SER A 320 -5.03 2.59 24.29
N ARG A 321 -4.72 1.77 23.29
CA ARG A 321 -5.31 0.43 23.06
C ARG A 321 -6.82 0.45 22.84
N GLN A 322 -7.36 1.55 22.32
CA GLN A 322 -8.75 1.67 21.94
C GLN A 322 -8.92 1.37 20.46
N ILE A 323 -9.98 0.62 20.12
CA ILE A 323 -10.35 0.34 18.75
C ILE A 323 -11.52 1.22 18.33
N ALA A 324 -11.37 1.88 17.17
CA ALA A 324 -12.47 2.45 16.42
C ALA A 324 -12.68 1.63 15.15
N ALA A 325 -13.93 1.26 14.85
CA ALA A 325 -14.25 0.48 13.66
C ALA A 325 -15.57 0.91 13.04
N SER A 326 -15.67 0.82 11.72
CA SER A 326 -16.95 0.99 11.04
C SER A 326 -17.89 -0.19 11.34
N ARG A 327 -19.19 0.08 11.35
CA ARG A 327 -20.21 -0.93 11.68
C ARG A 327 -20.19 -2.15 10.75
N ASN A 328 -19.76 -1.95 9.52
CA ASN A 328 -19.67 -2.98 8.48
C ASN A 328 -18.27 -3.61 8.34
N PHE A 329 -17.35 -3.33 9.27
CA PHE A 329 -16.04 -3.98 9.27
C PHE A 329 -16.21 -5.47 9.61
N PRO A 330 -15.72 -6.40 8.76
CA PRO A 330 -16.06 -7.81 8.84
C PRO A 330 -15.24 -8.59 9.87
N ALA A 331 -15.16 -8.11 11.12
CA ALA A 331 -14.36 -8.73 12.17
C ALA A 331 -15.06 -8.80 13.52
N GLU A 332 -14.72 -9.84 14.29
CA GLU A 332 -14.94 -9.89 15.73
C GLU A 332 -13.72 -9.29 16.44
N LEU A 333 -13.93 -8.21 17.19
CA LEU A 333 -12.87 -7.49 17.87
C LEU A 333 -12.85 -7.89 19.36
N PHE A 334 -11.66 -8.16 19.90
CA PHE A 334 -11.46 -8.63 21.27
C PHE A 334 -11.21 -7.50 22.26
N LEU A 335 -10.77 -6.33 21.76
CA LEU A 335 -10.64 -5.12 22.57
C LEU A 335 -11.96 -4.32 22.55
N ARG A 336 -12.23 -3.59 23.65
CA ARG A 336 -13.40 -2.76 23.73
C ARG A 336 -13.30 -1.57 22.79
N SER A 337 -14.40 -1.28 22.10
CA SER A 337 -14.53 -0.01 21.35
C SER A 337 -14.45 1.19 22.31
N ALA A 338 -13.88 2.28 21.82
CA ALA A 338 -13.81 3.55 22.51
C ALA A 338 -15.20 4.15 22.68
#